data_b1adcafb045f37f8e993b9d4d9d4cbaf
#
_entry.id   b1adcafb045f37f8e993b9d4d9d4cbaf
#
_cell.length_a   1.000
_cell.length_b   1.000
_cell.length_c   1.000
_cell.angle_alpha   90.00
_cell.angle_beta   90.00
_cell.angle_gamma   90.00
#
_symmetry.space_group_name_H-M   'P 1'
#
loop_
_entity.id
_entity.type
_entity.pdbx_description
1 polymer ?
#
loop_
_entity_poly.entity_id
_entity_poly.type
_entity_poly.pdbx_seq_one_letter_code
_entity_poly.pdbx_strand_id
1 'polypeptide(L)'
;MASNLLRTISHRIGTIGSVTHTQSRGYITRAHPKPLPTIPIDEALQQLLETIKANNEKRKQRWENNLEKRIEQRAAYLASRDKNVDEFRKEAKEKPYREMDETISLALALNLDPRKPGQSLRGSIALPHGNGKTFSVAVFTEDPATAQAALDAGAAAAGGQSLIESIKNGTTPITSFQRTLATPDMVSSLSPIARLLGPRGLMPNPKLNTIQPNENMLEALAQQQSGLSNYRTDKSGIIRLGLGRGSFGLEKLMDNIREFMNEVQGIKPESFGKGKK
;
A
#
# COMPACT_ATOMS: atom_id res chain seq x y z
N MET A 1 19.45 -24.83 10.31
CA MET A 1 18.12 -25.46 10.28
C MET A 1 16.96 -24.50 9.88
N ALA A 2 17.19 -23.21 9.78
CA ALA A 2 16.14 -22.22 9.39
C ALA A 2 15.85 -22.13 7.88
N SER A 3 16.68 -22.71 7.02
CA SER A 3 16.51 -22.66 5.56
C SER A 3 15.42 -23.61 5.00
N ASN A 4 14.94 -24.55 5.81
CA ASN A 4 13.94 -25.52 5.38
C ASN A 4 12.48 -25.09 5.61
N LEU A 5 12.23 -24.11 6.49
CA LEU A 5 10.87 -23.64 6.77
C LEU A 5 10.28 -22.75 5.64
N LEU A 6 11.11 -21.99 4.95
CA LEU A 6 10.67 -21.13 3.84
C LEU A 6 10.46 -21.89 2.53
N ARG A 7 11.13 -23.03 2.36
CA ARG A 7 10.89 -23.90 1.21
C ARG A 7 9.57 -24.67 1.29
N THR A 8 9.07 -24.92 2.49
CA THR A 8 7.84 -25.69 2.71
C THR A 8 6.57 -24.89 2.39
N ILE A 9 6.63 -23.55 2.40
CA ILE A 9 5.47 -22.70 2.06
C ILE A 9 5.32 -22.55 0.54
N SER A 10 6.43 -22.55 -0.20
CA SER A 10 6.41 -22.43 -1.68
C SER A 10 6.08 -23.74 -2.43
N HIS A 11 6.23 -24.89 -1.81
CA HIS A 11 6.08 -26.19 -2.48
C HIS A 11 4.73 -26.89 -2.23
N ARG A 12 3.81 -26.30 -1.47
CA ARG A 12 2.48 -26.89 -1.23
C ARG A 12 1.38 -26.42 -2.18
N ILE A 13 1.71 -25.69 -3.24
CA ILE A 13 0.74 -25.31 -4.29
C ILE A 13 0.78 -26.26 -5.49
N GLY A 14 1.57 -27.32 -5.48
CA GLY A 14 1.74 -28.14 -6.66
C GLY A 14 2.07 -29.62 -6.43
N THR A 15 1.30 -30.32 -5.63
CA THR A 15 1.25 -31.80 -5.74
C THR A 15 -0.20 -32.25 -5.70
N ILE A 16 -0.78 -32.32 -6.89
CA ILE A 16 -1.96 -33.13 -7.15
C ILE A 16 -1.51 -34.58 -7.01
N GLY A 17 -1.82 -35.18 -5.87
CA GLY A 17 -1.60 -36.61 -5.65
C GLY A 17 -2.37 -37.43 -6.68
N SER A 18 -1.73 -38.44 -7.25
CA SER A 18 -2.32 -39.41 -8.13
C SER A 18 -3.62 -40.00 -7.54
N VAL A 19 -4.72 -39.74 -8.21
CA VAL A 19 -6.03 -40.30 -7.86
C VAL A 19 -6.08 -41.71 -8.39
N THR A 20 -5.92 -42.73 -7.54
CA THR A 20 -6.33 -44.08 -7.84
C THR A 20 -7.86 -44.15 -7.90
N HIS A 21 -8.34 -44.51 -9.07
CA HIS A 21 -9.77 -44.64 -9.39
C HIS A 21 -10.36 -45.82 -8.65
N THR A 22 -11.03 -45.60 -7.53
CA THR A 22 -11.98 -46.51 -6.92
C THR A 22 -13.33 -45.85 -6.89
N GLN A 23 -14.27 -46.39 -7.65
CA GLN A 23 -15.68 -45.95 -7.68
C GLN A 23 -16.33 -46.17 -6.31
N SER A 24 -16.42 -45.13 -5.52
CA SER A 24 -17.47 -44.94 -4.52
C SER A 24 -17.82 -43.46 -4.47
N ARG A 25 -19.10 -43.14 -4.66
CA ARG A 25 -19.64 -41.82 -4.47
C ARG A 25 -19.56 -41.44 -2.98
N GLY A 26 -18.33 -41.19 -2.51
CA GLY A 26 -18.08 -40.59 -1.21
C GLY A 26 -17.86 -39.08 -1.40
N TYR A 27 -18.65 -38.29 -0.70
CA TYR A 27 -18.40 -36.86 -0.58
C TYR A 27 -16.98 -36.65 -0.05
N ILE A 28 -16.10 -36.05 -0.87
CA ILE A 28 -14.77 -35.67 -0.43
C ILE A 28 -14.97 -34.51 0.58
N THR A 29 -15.03 -34.84 1.85
CA THR A 29 -14.91 -33.85 2.92
C THR A 29 -13.50 -33.26 2.82
N ARG A 30 -13.38 -32.07 2.25
CA ARG A 30 -12.12 -31.30 2.33
C ARG A 30 -11.78 -31.21 3.82
N ALA A 31 -10.71 -31.88 4.22
CA ALA A 31 -10.16 -31.70 5.56
C ALA A 31 -9.94 -30.20 5.76
N HIS A 32 -10.59 -29.63 6.75
CA HIS A 32 -10.34 -28.25 7.11
C HIS A 32 -8.84 -28.11 7.41
N PRO A 33 -8.15 -27.13 6.80
CA PRO A 33 -6.77 -26.89 7.13
C PRO A 33 -6.65 -26.70 8.65
N LYS A 34 -5.70 -27.41 9.27
CA LYS A 34 -5.44 -27.25 10.70
C LYS A 34 -5.26 -25.76 10.99
N PRO A 35 -5.88 -25.22 12.03
CA PRO A 35 -5.67 -23.83 12.41
C PRO A 35 -4.17 -23.59 12.60
N LEU A 36 -3.67 -22.53 11.98
CA LEU A 36 -2.28 -22.12 12.18
C LEU A 36 -2.08 -21.78 13.65
N PRO A 37 -0.89 -22.06 14.23
CA PRO A 37 -0.61 -21.68 15.60
C PRO A 37 -0.80 -20.18 15.75
N THR A 38 -1.54 -19.80 16.77
CA THR A 38 -1.74 -18.39 17.13
C THR A 38 -0.51 -17.91 17.90
N ILE A 39 0.13 -16.88 17.37
CA ILE A 39 1.30 -16.24 17.98
C ILE A 39 0.86 -14.85 18.46
N PRO A 40 1.28 -14.38 19.66
CA PRO A 40 1.04 -13.00 20.08
C PRO A 40 1.56 -12.00 19.04
N ILE A 41 0.89 -10.86 18.92
CA ILE A 41 1.22 -9.84 17.90
C ILE A 41 2.66 -9.32 18.10
N ASP A 42 3.08 -9.14 19.36
CA ASP A 42 4.41 -8.66 19.72
C ASP A 42 5.50 -9.60 19.22
N GLU A 43 5.35 -10.89 19.48
CA GLU A 43 6.29 -11.92 19.03
C GLU A 43 6.30 -12.04 17.50
N ALA A 44 5.13 -11.98 16.87
CA ALA A 44 5.01 -12.04 15.42
C ALA A 44 5.71 -10.85 14.74
N LEU A 45 5.59 -9.64 15.29
CA LEU A 45 6.27 -8.45 14.79
C LEU A 45 7.79 -8.54 15.00
N GLN A 46 8.26 -9.03 16.14
CA GLN A 46 9.69 -9.22 16.41
C GLN A 46 10.30 -10.19 15.39
N GLN A 47 9.69 -11.36 15.21
CA GLN A 47 10.14 -12.36 14.22
C GLN A 47 10.16 -11.79 12.80
N LEU A 48 9.16 -10.97 12.45
CA LEU A 48 9.07 -10.33 11.14
C LEU A 48 10.19 -9.30 10.95
N LEU A 49 10.46 -8.46 11.96
CA LEU A 49 11.55 -7.48 11.92
C LEU A 49 12.92 -8.15 11.84
N GLU A 50 13.16 -9.23 12.57
CA GLU A 50 14.38 -10.03 12.47
C GLU A 50 14.55 -10.65 11.08
N THR A 51 13.45 -11.16 10.51
CA THR A 51 13.44 -11.70 9.15
C THR A 51 13.79 -10.63 8.10
N ILE A 52 13.26 -9.43 8.25
CA ILE A 52 13.58 -8.28 7.38
C ILE A 52 15.07 -7.94 7.47
N LYS A 53 15.62 -7.83 8.69
CA LYS A 53 17.05 -7.57 8.91
C LYS A 53 17.92 -8.65 8.26
N ALA A 54 17.63 -9.92 8.52
CA ALA A 54 18.37 -11.05 7.94
C ALA A 54 18.28 -11.07 6.39
N ASN A 55 17.14 -10.71 5.82
CA ASN A 55 16.97 -10.61 4.38
C ASN A 55 17.79 -9.44 3.78
N ASN A 56 17.83 -8.29 4.46
CA ASN A 56 18.62 -7.15 4.03
C ASN A 56 20.11 -7.45 4.06
N GLU A 57 20.60 -8.13 5.10
CA GLU A 57 22.00 -8.58 5.18
C GLU A 57 22.34 -9.54 4.02
N LYS A 58 21.49 -10.52 3.75
CA LYS A 58 21.68 -11.43 2.61
C LYS A 58 21.68 -10.70 1.26
N ARG A 59 20.83 -9.69 1.11
CA ARG A 59 20.79 -8.84 -0.10
C ARG A 59 22.08 -8.02 -0.23
N LYS A 60 22.56 -7.46 0.87
CA LYS A 60 23.82 -6.71 0.92
C LYS A 60 25.00 -7.60 0.52
N GLN A 61 25.14 -8.78 1.12
CA GLN A 61 26.19 -9.74 0.77
C GLN A 61 26.13 -10.16 -0.71
N ARG A 62 24.92 -10.43 -1.25
CA ARG A 62 24.76 -10.72 -2.68
C ARG A 62 25.12 -9.53 -3.56
N TRP A 63 24.81 -8.32 -3.14
CA TRP A 63 25.17 -7.11 -3.87
C TRP A 63 26.69 -6.94 -3.90
N GLU A 64 27.37 -7.07 -2.76
CA GLU A 64 28.83 -7.01 -2.64
C GLU A 64 29.52 -8.07 -3.51
N ASN A 65 29.10 -9.33 -3.41
CA ASN A 65 29.65 -10.43 -4.19
C ASN A 65 29.44 -10.29 -5.71
N ASN A 66 28.41 -9.59 -6.13
CA ASN A 66 28.11 -9.36 -7.55
C ASN A 66 28.56 -7.99 -8.06
N LEU A 67 29.02 -7.11 -7.19
CA LEU A 67 29.37 -5.73 -7.56
C LEU A 67 30.49 -5.71 -8.61
N GLU A 68 31.57 -6.44 -8.38
CA GLU A 68 32.69 -6.51 -9.30
C GLU A 68 32.29 -7.04 -10.68
N LYS A 69 31.57 -8.17 -10.71
CA LYS A 69 31.05 -8.74 -11.96
C LYS A 69 30.18 -7.76 -12.75
N ARG A 70 29.32 -7.00 -12.05
CA ARG A 70 28.45 -6.00 -12.68
C ARG A 70 29.24 -4.80 -13.20
N ILE A 71 30.28 -4.38 -12.47
CA ILE A 71 31.17 -3.31 -12.91
C ILE A 71 31.93 -3.73 -14.16
N GLU A 72 32.49 -4.94 -14.18
CA GLU A 72 33.22 -5.48 -15.36
C GLU A 72 32.33 -5.62 -16.59
N GLN A 73 31.13 -6.22 -16.44
CA GLN A 73 30.16 -6.34 -17.54
C GLN A 73 29.76 -4.99 -18.12
N ARG A 74 29.52 -4.01 -17.25
CA ARG A 74 29.14 -2.68 -17.70
C ARG A 74 30.33 -1.91 -18.29
N ALA A 75 31.53 -2.08 -17.73
CA ALA A 75 32.77 -1.51 -18.27
C ALA A 75 33.07 -2.05 -19.67
N ALA A 76 32.94 -3.37 -19.89
CA ALA A 76 33.09 -3.97 -21.21
C ALA A 76 32.07 -3.41 -22.24
N TYR A 77 30.80 -3.23 -21.82
CA TYR A 77 29.78 -2.62 -22.66
C TYR A 77 30.08 -1.13 -22.99
N LEU A 78 30.61 -0.36 -22.04
CA LEU A 78 30.97 1.04 -22.26
C LEU A 78 32.22 1.18 -23.14
N ALA A 79 33.19 0.29 -22.97
CA ALA A 79 34.38 0.21 -23.83
C ALA A 79 34.04 -0.04 -25.31
N SER A 80 33.03 -0.85 -25.58
CA SER A 80 32.56 -1.08 -26.96
C SER A 80 31.87 0.14 -27.58
N ARG A 81 31.66 1.22 -26.85
CA ARG A 81 31.00 2.47 -27.27
C ARG A 81 31.87 3.70 -27.09
N ASP A 82 33.16 3.54 -26.93
CA ASP A 82 34.17 4.61 -26.72
C ASP A 82 33.82 5.60 -25.60
N LYS A 83 33.18 5.11 -24.54
CA LYS A 83 32.83 5.90 -23.35
C LYS A 83 33.88 5.73 -22.25
N ASN A 84 34.03 6.77 -21.41
CA ASN A 84 35.01 6.80 -20.33
C ASN A 84 34.70 5.71 -19.27
N VAL A 85 35.49 4.64 -19.30
CA VAL A 85 35.34 3.46 -18.45
C VAL A 85 35.88 3.70 -17.04
N ASP A 86 36.94 4.53 -16.91
CA ASP A 86 37.59 4.70 -15.62
C ASP A 86 36.80 5.59 -14.66
N GLU A 87 36.12 6.61 -15.17
CA GLU A 87 35.16 7.40 -14.39
C GLU A 87 33.99 6.53 -13.89
N PHE A 88 33.44 5.73 -14.79
CA PHE A 88 32.35 4.81 -14.43
C PHE A 88 32.76 3.83 -13.31
N ARG A 89 34.00 3.26 -13.40
CA ARG A 89 34.50 2.33 -12.38
C ARG A 89 34.66 3.01 -11.01
N LYS A 90 35.11 4.26 -10.96
CA LYS A 90 35.19 5.03 -9.73
C LYS A 90 33.81 5.30 -9.14
N GLU A 91 32.92 5.89 -9.92
CA GLU A 91 31.55 6.17 -9.48
C GLU A 91 30.79 4.91 -9.03
N ALA A 92 30.95 3.79 -9.72
CA ALA A 92 30.26 2.56 -9.38
C ALA A 92 30.73 1.94 -8.06
N LYS A 93 32.04 2.11 -7.70
CA LYS A 93 32.59 1.68 -6.42
C LYS A 93 32.20 2.62 -5.27
N GLU A 94 32.01 3.90 -5.54
CA GLU A 94 31.65 4.90 -4.53
C GLU A 94 30.15 4.86 -4.16
N LYS A 95 29.30 4.26 -5.01
CA LYS A 95 27.85 4.17 -4.74
C LYS A 95 27.57 3.21 -3.58
N PRO A 96 27.05 3.72 -2.46
CA PRO A 96 26.74 2.87 -1.32
C PRO A 96 25.58 1.92 -1.63
N TYR A 97 25.57 0.78 -0.96
CA TYR A 97 24.41 -0.12 -0.97
C TYR A 97 23.18 0.60 -0.40
N ARG A 98 22.08 0.62 -1.14
CA ARG A 98 20.82 1.17 -0.66
C ARG A 98 20.01 0.06 -0.02
N GLU A 99 19.84 0.13 1.28
CA GLU A 99 18.95 -0.78 1.99
C GLU A 99 17.51 -0.60 1.55
N MET A 100 16.82 -1.72 1.39
CA MET A 100 15.40 -1.71 1.07
C MET A 100 14.60 -1.71 2.37
N ASP A 101 13.88 -0.62 2.58
CA ASP A 101 12.96 -0.50 3.70
C ASP A 101 11.60 -1.12 3.33
N GLU A 102 11.36 -2.33 3.81
CA GLU A 102 10.17 -3.10 3.47
C GLU A 102 8.94 -2.56 4.19
N THR A 103 7.80 -2.53 3.50
CA THR A 103 6.52 -2.11 4.09
C THR A 103 5.87 -3.28 4.81
N ILE A 104 5.53 -3.07 6.09
CA ILE A 104 4.80 -4.01 6.91
C ILE A 104 3.30 -3.74 6.73
N SER A 105 2.54 -4.78 6.42
CA SER A 105 1.09 -4.70 6.27
C SER A 105 0.37 -5.66 7.19
N LEU A 106 -0.76 -5.20 7.73
CA LEU A 106 -1.69 -6.00 8.51
C LEU A 106 -2.82 -6.52 7.62
N ALA A 107 -3.16 -7.78 7.76
CA ALA A 107 -4.36 -8.38 7.19
C ALA A 107 -5.28 -8.80 8.33
N LEU A 108 -6.38 -8.06 8.51
CA LEU A 108 -7.37 -8.33 9.55
C LEU A 108 -8.56 -9.07 8.92
N ALA A 109 -8.75 -10.33 9.31
CA ALA A 109 -9.91 -11.10 8.91
C ALA A 109 -11.09 -10.78 9.84
N LEU A 110 -12.17 -10.27 9.26
CA LEU A 110 -13.41 -9.94 9.97
C LEU A 110 -14.45 -11.01 9.66
N ASN A 111 -15.26 -11.34 10.67
CA ASN A 111 -16.42 -12.23 10.48
C ASN A 111 -17.61 -11.46 9.87
N LEU A 112 -17.37 -10.80 8.73
CA LEU A 112 -18.33 -10.02 7.99
C LEU A 112 -18.53 -10.62 6.59
N ASP A 113 -19.75 -10.52 6.06
CA ASP A 113 -20.04 -10.84 4.66
C ASP A 113 -20.22 -9.53 3.86
N PRO A 114 -19.22 -9.08 3.11
CA PRO A 114 -19.26 -7.81 2.37
C PRO A 114 -20.31 -7.76 1.26
N ARG A 115 -20.93 -8.92 0.93
CA ARG A 115 -22.03 -9.01 -0.04
C ARG A 115 -23.34 -8.51 0.55
N LYS A 116 -23.46 -8.52 1.88
CA LYS A 116 -24.64 -8.02 2.56
C LYS A 116 -24.57 -6.50 2.70
N PRO A 117 -25.69 -5.79 2.49
CA PRO A 117 -25.73 -4.34 2.69
C PRO A 117 -25.36 -4.00 4.14
N GLY A 118 -24.56 -2.97 4.33
CA GLY A 118 -24.11 -2.51 5.65
C GLY A 118 -22.93 -3.28 6.27
N GLN A 119 -22.48 -4.39 5.69
CA GLN A 119 -21.35 -5.16 6.23
C GLN A 119 -20.00 -4.89 5.51
N SER A 120 -19.97 -3.98 4.56
CA SER A 120 -18.73 -3.56 3.91
C SER A 120 -18.17 -2.32 4.59
N LEU A 121 -17.03 -2.48 5.24
CA LEU A 121 -16.31 -1.37 5.88
C LEU A 121 -15.39 -0.69 4.87
N ARG A 122 -15.41 0.63 4.90
CA ARG A 122 -14.51 1.47 4.11
C ARG A 122 -14.32 2.80 4.84
N GLY A 123 -13.08 3.21 5.00
CA GLY A 123 -12.74 4.45 5.67
C GLY A 123 -11.29 4.86 5.42
N SER A 124 -10.89 5.89 6.11
CA SER A 124 -9.52 6.41 6.12
C SER A 124 -9.12 6.66 7.57
N ILE A 125 -7.90 6.29 7.93
CA ILE A 125 -7.35 6.49 9.26
C ILE A 125 -6.02 7.23 9.19
N ALA A 126 -5.85 8.19 10.07
CA ALA A 126 -4.57 8.84 10.32
C ALA A 126 -3.81 8.03 11.37
N LEU A 127 -2.79 7.29 10.97
CA LEU A 127 -1.95 6.54 11.89
C LEU A 127 -1.03 7.50 12.65
N PRO A 128 -0.79 7.30 13.97
CA PRO A 128 0.02 8.23 14.79
C PRO A 128 1.44 8.42 14.24
N HIS A 129 2.04 7.37 13.70
CA HIS A 129 3.38 7.43 13.10
C HIS A 129 3.35 7.43 11.56
N GLY A 130 2.16 7.57 10.96
CA GLY A 130 1.97 7.45 9.51
C GLY A 130 2.26 6.05 8.98
N ASN A 131 2.27 5.89 7.67
CA ASN A 131 2.61 4.62 7.01
C ASN A 131 3.99 4.65 6.31
N GLY A 132 4.78 5.72 6.51
CA GLY A 132 6.08 5.93 5.89
C GLY A 132 6.03 6.24 4.38
N LYS A 133 4.87 6.59 3.85
CA LYS A 133 4.68 7.02 2.46
C LYS A 133 4.19 8.45 2.42
N THR A 134 4.82 9.27 1.61
CA THR A 134 4.32 10.59 1.25
C THR A 134 3.59 10.49 -0.08
N PHE A 135 2.43 11.12 -0.18
CA PHE A 135 1.62 11.08 -1.39
C PHE A 135 1.55 12.45 -2.04
N SER A 136 1.67 12.46 -3.37
CA SER A 136 1.36 13.64 -4.16
C SER A 136 -0.17 13.77 -4.30
N VAL A 137 -0.70 14.96 -4.00
CA VAL A 137 -2.14 15.22 -3.94
C VAL A 137 -2.52 16.27 -4.97
N ALA A 138 -3.63 16.06 -5.68
CA ALA A 138 -4.25 17.07 -6.52
C ALA A 138 -5.50 17.61 -5.83
N VAL A 139 -5.70 18.93 -5.89
CA VAL A 139 -6.81 19.65 -5.25
C VAL A 139 -7.72 20.25 -6.32
N PHE A 140 -9.00 19.90 -6.28
CA PHE A 140 -10.03 20.45 -7.16
C PHE A 140 -10.88 21.45 -6.41
N THR A 141 -10.70 22.72 -6.73
CA THR A 141 -11.47 23.83 -6.16
C THR A 141 -11.73 24.91 -7.21
N GLU A 142 -12.87 25.57 -7.15
CA GLU A 142 -13.19 26.72 -8.00
C GLU A 142 -12.54 28.01 -7.49
N ASP A 143 -12.27 28.07 -6.20
CA ASP A 143 -11.69 29.23 -5.56
C ASP A 143 -10.19 29.36 -5.87
N PRO A 144 -9.78 30.43 -6.59
CA PRO A 144 -8.38 30.60 -6.96
C PRO A 144 -7.46 30.85 -5.76
N ALA A 145 -7.97 31.45 -4.69
CA ALA A 145 -7.19 31.70 -3.49
C ALA A 145 -6.83 30.39 -2.79
N THR A 146 -7.80 29.50 -2.64
CA THR A 146 -7.59 28.15 -2.06
C THR A 146 -6.70 27.30 -2.97
N ALA A 147 -6.83 27.40 -4.31
CA ALA A 147 -5.96 26.69 -5.26
C ALA A 147 -4.50 27.13 -5.13
N GLN A 148 -4.24 28.43 -5.03
CA GLN A 148 -2.88 28.94 -4.85
C GLN A 148 -2.29 28.53 -3.50
N ALA A 149 -3.06 28.65 -2.41
CA ALA A 149 -2.64 28.19 -1.09
C ALA A 149 -2.32 26.69 -1.05
N ALA A 150 -3.08 25.86 -1.80
CA ALA A 150 -2.81 24.45 -1.91
C ALA A 150 -1.49 24.16 -2.68
N LEU A 151 -1.18 24.91 -3.73
CA LEU A 151 0.10 24.78 -4.44
C LEU A 151 1.27 25.19 -3.56
N ASP A 152 1.14 26.26 -2.79
CA ASP A 152 2.16 26.73 -1.84
C ASP A 152 2.37 25.72 -0.71
N ALA A 153 1.30 24.98 -0.31
CA ALA A 153 1.37 23.87 0.63
C ALA A 153 1.87 22.55 0.02
N GLY A 154 2.34 22.56 -1.23
CA GLY A 154 2.97 21.42 -1.89
C GLY A 154 2.01 20.43 -2.57
N ALA A 155 0.82 20.87 -2.98
CA ALA A 155 -0.03 20.06 -3.85
C ALA A 155 0.64 19.87 -5.23
N ALA A 156 0.49 18.69 -5.81
CA ALA A 156 1.05 18.39 -7.13
C ALA A 156 0.33 19.12 -8.27
N ALA A 157 -0.95 19.42 -8.08
CA ALA A 157 -1.76 20.24 -8.96
C ALA A 157 -2.94 20.81 -8.16
N ALA A 158 -3.35 22.03 -8.44
CA ALA A 158 -4.55 22.60 -7.87
C ALA A 158 -5.29 23.47 -8.90
N GLY A 159 -6.61 23.47 -8.88
CA GLY A 159 -7.43 24.28 -9.77
C GLY A 159 -8.83 23.74 -9.95
N GLY A 160 -9.62 24.50 -10.72
CA GLY A 160 -11.01 24.19 -11.04
C GLY A 160 -11.16 23.55 -12.41
N GLN A 161 -12.03 24.13 -13.23
CA GLN A 161 -12.36 23.65 -14.57
C GLN A 161 -11.13 23.53 -15.50
N SER A 162 -10.18 24.47 -15.41
CA SER A 162 -8.94 24.44 -16.21
C SER A 162 -8.09 23.20 -15.95
N LEU A 163 -8.01 22.74 -14.69
CA LEU A 163 -7.30 21.52 -14.34
C LEU A 163 -8.01 20.28 -14.91
N ILE A 164 -9.36 20.26 -14.88
CA ILE A 164 -10.15 19.18 -15.46
C ILE A 164 -9.89 19.06 -16.95
N GLU A 165 -9.86 20.18 -17.67
CA GLU A 165 -9.56 20.22 -19.12
C GLU A 165 -8.12 19.78 -19.40
N SER A 166 -7.16 20.20 -18.61
CA SER A 166 -5.75 19.78 -18.73
C SER A 166 -5.57 18.27 -18.54
N ILE A 167 -6.30 17.68 -17.61
CA ILE A 167 -6.28 16.21 -17.38
C ILE A 167 -6.98 15.49 -18.56
N LYS A 168 -8.10 16.03 -19.06
CA LYS A 168 -8.84 15.47 -20.18
C LYS A 168 -8.00 15.48 -21.46
N ASN A 169 -7.29 16.57 -21.72
CA ASN A 169 -6.41 16.76 -22.86
C ASN A 169 -5.06 16.02 -22.73
N GLY A 170 -4.76 15.46 -21.54
CA GLY A 170 -3.51 14.75 -21.28
C GLY A 170 -2.30 15.65 -21.00
N THR A 171 -2.48 16.97 -20.91
CA THR A 171 -1.41 17.92 -20.57
C THR A 171 -0.88 17.65 -19.16
N THR A 172 -1.78 17.41 -18.21
CA THR A 172 -1.43 16.98 -16.85
C THR A 172 -1.62 15.47 -16.73
N PRO A 173 -0.54 14.68 -16.65
CA PRO A 173 -0.67 13.23 -16.57
C PRO A 173 -1.27 12.81 -15.21
N ILE A 174 -2.23 11.91 -15.21
CA ILE A 174 -2.88 11.40 -13.99
C ILE A 174 -1.88 10.65 -13.08
N THR A 175 -0.72 10.29 -13.61
CA THR A 175 0.36 9.65 -12.86
C THR A 175 1.15 10.62 -11.99
N SER A 176 1.00 11.94 -12.18
CA SER A 176 1.69 12.96 -11.37
C SER A 176 1.18 13.03 -9.94
N PHE A 177 -0.06 12.62 -9.69
CA PHE A 177 -0.65 12.60 -8.35
C PHE A 177 -1.21 11.21 -8.01
N GLN A 178 -1.21 10.91 -6.72
CA GLN A 178 -1.64 9.63 -6.18
C GLN A 178 -2.93 9.72 -5.37
N ARG A 179 -3.33 10.93 -5.02
CA ARG A 179 -4.56 11.22 -4.28
C ARG A 179 -5.21 12.49 -4.80
N THR A 180 -6.49 12.63 -4.49
CA THR A 180 -7.27 13.79 -4.89
C THR A 180 -8.08 14.30 -3.71
N LEU A 181 -8.21 15.61 -3.62
CA LEU A 181 -9.14 16.32 -2.76
C LEU A 181 -10.06 17.16 -3.65
N ALA A 182 -11.29 17.34 -3.25
CA ALA A 182 -12.23 18.18 -3.97
C ALA A 182 -13.16 18.94 -3.01
N THR A 183 -13.58 20.11 -3.42
CA THR A 183 -14.70 20.79 -2.77
C THR A 183 -16.02 20.14 -3.17
N PRO A 184 -17.07 20.21 -2.34
CA PRO A 184 -18.38 19.65 -2.67
C PRO A 184 -18.91 20.11 -4.04
N ASP A 185 -18.71 21.36 -4.37
CA ASP A 185 -19.17 21.99 -5.62
C ASP A 185 -18.50 21.39 -6.85
N MET A 186 -17.22 21.07 -6.73
CA MET A 186 -16.42 20.49 -7.82
C MET A 186 -16.73 19.02 -8.13
N VAL A 187 -17.38 18.29 -7.22
CA VAL A 187 -17.64 16.84 -7.40
C VAL A 187 -18.49 16.57 -8.65
N SER A 188 -19.49 17.42 -8.92
CA SER A 188 -20.31 17.31 -10.13
C SER A 188 -19.52 17.60 -11.40
N SER A 189 -18.63 18.60 -11.35
CA SER A 189 -17.77 19.02 -12.45
C SER A 189 -16.69 18.00 -12.82
N LEU A 190 -16.36 17.03 -11.91
CA LEU A 190 -15.44 15.94 -12.17
C LEU A 190 -16.03 14.81 -13.04
N SER A 191 -17.34 14.81 -13.33
CA SER A 191 -18.03 13.78 -14.11
C SER A 191 -17.35 13.45 -15.45
N PRO A 192 -16.85 14.40 -16.26
CA PRO A 192 -16.19 14.13 -17.53
C PRO A 192 -14.91 13.30 -17.41
N ILE A 193 -14.17 13.45 -16.31
CA ILE A 193 -12.91 12.73 -16.04
C ILE A 193 -13.09 11.54 -15.09
N ALA A 194 -14.31 11.28 -14.62
CA ALA A 194 -14.59 10.18 -13.69
C ALA A 194 -14.17 8.80 -14.26
N ARG A 195 -14.28 8.60 -15.58
CA ARG A 195 -13.82 7.38 -16.25
C ARG A 195 -12.30 7.17 -16.19
N LEU A 196 -11.54 8.26 -16.06
CA LEU A 196 -10.07 8.23 -15.93
C LEU A 196 -9.64 8.07 -14.48
N LEU A 197 -10.31 8.74 -13.54
CA LEU A 197 -9.99 8.73 -12.12
C LEU A 197 -10.53 7.47 -11.40
N GLY A 198 -11.71 6.98 -11.79
CA GLY A 198 -12.41 5.87 -11.13
C GLY A 198 -11.60 4.58 -11.04
N PRO A 199 -11.08 4.02 -12.14
CA PRO A 199 -10.30 2.77 -12.13
C PRO A 199 -9.04 2.85 -11.26
N ARG A 200 -8.47 4.04 -11.10
CA ARG A 200 -7.28 4.29 -10.28
C ARG A 200 -7.61 4.57 -8.81
N GLY A 201 -8.90 4.64 -8.45
CA GLY A 201 -9.33 4.96 -7.09
C GLY A 201 -9.09 6.42 -6.68
N LEU A 202 -8.90 7.31 -7.66
CA LEU A 202 -8.64 8.74 -7.47
C LEU A 202 -9.92 9.59 -7.43
N MET A 203 -11.10 9.00 -7.63
CA MET A 203 -12.36 9.75 -7.54
C MET A 203 -12.63 10.15 -6.10
N PRO A 204 -12.86 11.45 -5.81
CA PRO A 204 -13.18 11.92 -4.47
C PRO A 204 -14.39 11.21 -3.88
N ASN A 205 -14.35 10.89 -2.59
CA ASN A 205 -15.41 10.16 -1.91
C ASN A 205 -15.53 10.63 -0.45
N PRO A 206 -16.74 10.96 0.04
CA PRO A 206 -16.94 11.43 1.41
C PRO A 206 -16.48 10.43 2.47
N LYS A 207 -16.61 9.11 2.21
CA LYS A 207 -16.15 8.06 3.13
C LYS A 207 -14.63 7.98 3.32
N LEU A 208 -13.86 8.64 2.47
CA LEU A 208 -12.41 8.71 2.55
C LEU A 208 -11.92 10.10 2.99
N ASN A 209 -12.82 10.96 3.46
CA ASN A 209 -12.51 12.33 3.82
C ASN A 209 -11.78 13.12 2.72
N THR A 210 -12.08 12.79 1.44
CA THR A 210 -11.49 13.46 0.29
C THR A 210 -12.37 14.57 -0.30
N ILE A 211 -13.54 14.80 0.28
CA ILE A 211 -14.42 15.92 -0.05
C ILE A 211 -14.47 16.82 1.19
N GLN A 212 -13.94 18.02 1.07
CA GLN A 212 -13.82 18.97 2.17
C GLN A 212 -14.20 20.38 1.71
N PRO A 213 -14.80 21.19 2.59
CA PRO A 213 -15.01 22.62 2.31
C PRO A 213 -13.67 23.36 2.20
N ASN A 214 -13.68 24.53 1.55
CA ASN A 214 -12.47 25.33 1.33
C ASN A 214 -11.70 25.64 2.63
N GLU A 215 -12.41 25.88 3.72
CA GLU A 215 -11.83 26.20 5.03
C GLU A 215 -10.90 25.11 5.56
N ASN A 216 -11.29 23.84 5.38
CA ASN A 216 -10.54 22.68 5.89
C ASN A 216 -9.61 22.05 4.84
N MET A 217 -9.54 22.64 3.64
CA MET A 217 -8.82 22.04 2.52
C MET A 217 -7.32 21.88 2.78
N LEU A 218 -6.69 22.89 3.39
CA LEU A 218 -5.25 22.85 3.69
C LEU A 218 -4.90 21.81 4.76
N GLU A 219 -5.74 21.69 5.78
CA GLU A 219 -5.58 20.67 6.81
C GLU A 219 -5.73 19.26 6.22
N ALA A 220 -6.79 19.06 5.42
CA ALA A 220 -7.00 17.80 4.72
C ALA A 220 -5.86 17.47 3.75
N LEU A 221 -5.27 18.47 3.09
CA LEU A 221 -4.11 18.31 2.24
C LEU A 221 -2.90 17.78 3.03
N ALA A 222 -2.60 18.41 4.16
CA ALA A 222 -1.50 17.98 5.04
C ALA A 222 -1.70 16.54 5.55
N GLN A 223 -2.92 16.19 5.97
CA GLN A 223 -3.28 14.84 6.39
C GLN A 223 -3.13 13.81 5.25
N GLN A 224 -3.54 14.15 4.03
CA GLN A 224 -3.39 13.26 2.88
C GLN A 224 -1.93 13.09 2.46
N GLN A 225 -1.10 14.12 2.55
CA GLN A 225 0.33 14.07 2.27
C GLN A 225 1.09 13.26 3.32
N SER A 226 0.74 13.38 4.60
CA SER A 226 1.40 12.70 5.73
C SER A 226 1.17 11.18 5.77
N GLY A 227 0.36 10.65 4.85
CA GLY A 227 0.20 9.20 4.74
C GLY A 227 -1.05 8.64 5.40
N LEU A 228 -2.16 9.39 5.39
CA LEU A 228 -3.47 8.86 5.75
C LEU A 228 -3.69 7.50 5.08
N SER A 229 -4.01 6.47 5.84
CA SER A 229 -4.17 5.13 5.31
C SER A 229 -5.62 4.80 5.03
N ASN A 230 -5.93 4.52 3.76
CA ASN A 230 -7.27 4.11 3.37
C ASN A 230 -7.42 2.60 3.54
N TYR A 231 -8.52 2.16 4.12
CA TYR A 231 -8.85 0.75 4.26
C TYR A 231 -10.20 0.41 3.64
N ARG A 232 -10.31 -0.81 3.17
CA ARG A 232 -11.53 -1.35 2.59
C ARG A 232 -11.60 -2.85 2.85
N THR A 233 -12.79 -3.33 3.20
CA THR A 233 -13.07 -4.78 3.27
C THR A 233 -13.06 -5.38 1.88
N ASP A 234 -12.28 -6.43 1.69
CA ASP A 234 -12.25 -7.24 0.48
C ASP A 234 -13.48 -8.16 0.41
N LYS A 235 -13.72 -8.81 -0.73
CA LYS A 235 -14.83 -9.78 -0.94
C LYS A 235 -14.81 -10.93 0.05
N SER A 236 -13.66 -11.24 0.63
CA SER A 236 -13.45 -12.29 1.64
C SER A 236 -13.66 -11.82 3.09
N GLY A 237 -14.07 -10.58 3.34
CA GLY A 237 -14.17 -10.03 4.69
C GLY A 237 -12.84 -9.63 5.31
N ILE A 238 -11.76 -9.51 4.53
CA ILE A 238 -10.43 -9.17 5.02
C ILE A 238 -10.15 -7.69 4.73
N ILE A 239 -9.65 -6.97 5.73
CA ILE A 239 -9.08 -5.63 5.56
C ILE A 239 -7.57 -5.76 5.49
N ARG A 240 -6.95 -5.12 4.49
CA ARG A 240 -5.50 -5.02 4.36
C ARG A 240 -5.07 -3.57 4.49
N LEU A 241 -4.17 -3.30 5.42
CA LEU A 241 -3.65 -1.97 5.72
C LEU A 241 -2.13 -2.00 5.81
N GLY A 242 -1.47 -1.02 5.18
CA GLY A 242 -0.04 -0.77 5.41
C GLY A 242 0.15 -0.05 6.74
N LEU A 243 0.84 -0.69 7.68
CA LEU A 243 1.08 -0.16 9.03
C LEU A 243 2.27 0.80 9.09
N GLY A 244 3.28 0.55 8.27
CA GLY A 244 4.51 1.32 8.32
C GLY A 244 5.65 0.61 7.60
N ARG A 245 6.85 1.08 7.85
CA ARG A 245 8.09 0.51 7.31
C ARG A 245 8.83 -0.28 8.38
N GLY A 246 9.69 -1.20 7.96
CA GLY A 246 10.55 -1.97 8.88
C GLY A 246 11.48 -1.09 9.72
N SER A 247 11.83 0.09 9.24
CA SER A 247 12.63 1.09 9.96
C SER A 247 11.93 1.74 11.16
N PHE A 248 10.60 1.64 11.28
CA PHE A 248 9.85 2.25 12.38
C PHE A 248 10.12 1.59 13.73
N GLY A 249 10.50 0.33 13.74
CA GLY A 249 10.69 -0.44 14.98
C GLY A 249 9.37 -0.96 15.56
N LEU A 250 9.50 -1.75 16.64
CA LEU A 250 8.38 -2.46 17.24
C LEU A 250 7.34 -1.52 17.86
N GLU A 251 7.79 -0.54 18.66
CA GLU A 251 6.88 0.35 19.41
C GLU A 251 5.94 1.14 18.51
N LYS A 252 6.49 1.82 17.50
CA LYS A 252 5.69 2.62 16.56
C LYS A 252 4.71 1.78 15.74
N LEU A 253 5.09 0.56 15.39
CA LEU A 253 4.20 -0.37 14.68
C LEU A 253 3.07 -0.85 15.60
N MET A 254 3.36 -1.09 16.87
CA MET A 254 2.33 -1.48 17.83
C MET A 254 1.33 -0.35 18.10
N ASP A 255 1.79 0.88 18.20
CA ASP A 255 0.90 2.04 18.36
C ASP A 255 -0.02 2.20 17.15
N ASN A 256 0.53 2.05 15.94
CA ASN A 256 -0.27 2.07 14.71
C ASN A 256 -1.31 0.94 14.68
N ILE A 257 -0.97 -0.26 15.17
CA ILE A 257 -1.92 -1.38 15.27
C ILE A 257 -3.02 -1.07 16.26
N ARG A 258 -2.67 -0.58 17.47
CA ARG A 258 -3.64 -0.24 18.51
C ARG A 258 -4.65 0.79 17.99
N GLU A 259 -4.16 1.85 17.38
CA GLU A 259 -5.04 2.89 16.82
C GLU A 259 -5.97 2.33 15.74
N PHE A 260 -5.43 1.51 14.83
CA PHE A 260 -6.24 0.86 13.81
C PHE A 260 -7.29 -0.07 14.40
N MET A 261 -6.96 -0.83 15.43
CA MET A 261 -7.92 -1.73 16.10
C MET A 261 -9.02 -0.94 16.82
N ASN A 262 -8.70 0.18 17.45
CA ASN A 262 -9.66 1.07 18.09
C ASN A 262 -10.65 1.63 17.05
N GLU A 263 -10.15 2.12 15.93
CA GLU A 263 -10.96 2.63 14.82
C GLU A 263 -11.93 1.56 14.28
N VAL A 264 -11.42 0.37 13.99
CA VAL A 264 -12.25 -0.74 13.47
C VAL A 264 -13.32 -1.18 14.47
N GLN A 265 -13.02 -1.15 15.77
CA GLN A 265 -14.00 -1.46 16.82
C GLN A 265 -15.08 -0.39 16.91
N GLY A 266 -14.73 0.89 16.73
CA GLY A 266 -15.68 2.01 16.72
C GLY A 266 -16.68 1.98 15.56
N ILE A 267 -16.26 1.48 14.40
CA ILE A 267 -17.09 1.41 13.18
C ILE A 267 -17.85 0.09 13.07
N LYS A 268 -17.99 -0.67 14.14
CA LYS A 268 -18.69 -1.95 14.12
C LYS A 268 -20.12 -1.79 13.58
N PRO A 269 -20.52 -2.51 12.49
CA PRO A 269 -21.84 -2.35 11.92
C PRO A 269 -22.93 -2.91 12.86
N GLU A 270 -24.07 -2.21 12.93
CA GLU A 270 -25.21 -2.60 13.79
C GLU A 270 -25.77 -4.01 13.49
N SER A 271 -25.63 -4.44 12.23
CA SER A 271 -26.06 -5.77 11.77
C SER A 271 -25.09 -6.90 12.12
N PHE A 272 -24.05 -6.61 12.90
CA PHE A 272 -23.06 -7.58 13.34
C PHE A 272 -23.66 -8.53 14.38
N GLY A 273 -23.63 -9.82 14.11
CA GLY A 273 -23.85 -10.82 15.16
C GLY A 273 -25.16 -11.61 15.12
N LYS A 274 -26.04 -11.42 14.14
CA LYS A 274 -27.09 -12.40 13.81
C LYS A 274 -26.60 -13.42 12.78
N GLY A 275 -25.36 -13.82 12.90
CA GLY A 275 -24.75 -14.87 12.13
C GLY A 275 -24.95 -16.20 12.82
N LYS A 276 -25.24 -17.22 12.05
CA LYS A 276 -25.46 -18.61 12.38
C LYS A 276 -24.82 -19.06 13.70
N LYS A 277 -25.68 -19.54 14.61
CA LYS A 277 -25.30 -20.45 15.67
C LYS A 277 -24.71 -21.71 15.08
#